data_bc2751ac38f92b1ba62f7d7efd0cf509
#
_entry.id   bc2751ac38f92b1ba62f7d7efd0cf509
#
_cell.length_a   1.000
_cell.length_b   1.000
_cell.length_c   1.000
_cell.angle_alpha   90.00
_cell.angle_beta   90.00
_cell.angle_gamma   90.00
#
_symmetry.space_group_name_H-M   'P 1'
#
loop_
_entity.id
_entity.type
_entity.pdbx_description
1 polymer ?
#
loop_
_entity_poly.entity_id
_entity_poly.type
_entity_poly.pdbx_seq_one_letter_code
_entity_poly.pdbx_strand_id
1 'polypeptide(L)'
;KPNGRLIIAVPNYTSYDAGFYKNFWAAYDVPRHLYHFSPLSMHYLAKKHKMSIVQKLPMWFDSFYVSLLSEKYKQSGMIGMMRAFFVGCISNLIALRNADRGSSIIYEIKKMD
;
A
#
# COMPACT_ATOMS: atom_id res chain seq x y z
N LYS A 1 3.40 -21.93 -15.10
CA LYS A 1 2.26 -22.58 -15.80
C LYS A 1 1.64 -21.56 -16.76
N PRO A 2 1.21 -21.98 -17.97
CA PRO A 2 0.68 -21.04 -18.97
C PRO A 2 -0.49 -20.16 -18.47
N ASN A 3 -1.40 -20.72 -17.69
CA ASN A 3 -2.57 -20.02 -17.14
C ASN A 3 -2.44 -19.68 -15.65
N GLY A 4 -1.20 -19.58 -15.15
CA GLY A 4 -0.93 -19.24 -13.76
C GLY A 4 -1.27 -17.79 -13.43
N ARG A 5 -1.71 -17.55 -12.19
CA ARG A 5 -1.88 -16.20 -11.62
C ARG A 5 -0.78 -15.95 -10.61
N LEU A 6 -0.23 -14.75 -10.60
CA LEU A 6 0.68 -14.26 -9.57
C LEU A 6 -0.08 -13.24 -8.75
N ILE A 7 -0.10 -13.44 -7.44
CA ILE A 7 -0.72 -12.50 -6.49
C ILE A 7 0.39 -11.90 -5.65
N ILE A 8 0.49 -10.57 -5.65
CA ILE A 8 1.48 -9.81 -4.88
C ILE A 8 0.75 -8.76 -4.06
N ALA A 9 1.04 -8.73 -2.75
CA ALA A 9 0.57 -7.67 -1.86
C ALA A 9 1.77 -6.86 -1.38
N VAL A 10 1.74 -5.56 -1.60
CA VAL A 10 2.84 -4.64 -1.22
C VAL A 10 2.30 -3.30 -0.72
N PRO A 11 3.01 -2.65 0.21
CA PRO A 11 2.73 -1.28 0.61
C PRO A 11 2.87 -0.31 -0.58
N ASN A 12 2.05 0.73 -0.56
CA ASN A 12 2.02 1.76 -1.60
C ASN A 12 2.48 3.10 -1.03
N TYR A 13 3.72 3.48 -1.29
CA TYR A 13 4.27 4.74 -0.77
C TYR A 13 3.62 6.01 -1.36
N THR A 14 2.76 5.87 -2.38
CA THR A 14 1.98 6.98 -2.95
C THR A 14 0.56 7.08 -2.38
N SER A 15 0.25 6.31 -1.32
CA SER A 15 -1.03 6.37 -0.62
C SER A 15 -1.22 7.67 0.17
N TYR A 16 -2.47 7.93 0.60
CA TYR A 16 -2.77 9.09 1.42
C TYR A 16 -2.04 9.05 2.77
N ASP A 17 -2.08 7.93 3.47
CA ASP A 17 -1.43 7.75 4.78
C ASP A 17 0.10 7.86 4.67
N ALA A 18 0.71 7.35 3.59
CA ALA A 18 2.13 7.54 3.33
C ALA A 18 2.48 9.04 3.19
N GLY A 19 1.67 9.79 2.44
CA GLY A 19 1.84 11.24 2.30
C GLY A 19 1.61 12.01 3.61
N PHE A 20 0.70 11.55 4.45
CA PHE A 20 0.42 12.14 5.75
C PHE A 20 1.56 11.92 6.76
N TYR A 21 2.03 10.67 6.90
CA TYR A 21 3.06 10.32 7.88
C TYR A 21 4.49 10.59 7.41
N LYS A 22 4.71 10.72 6.11
CA LYS A 22 6.03 11.00 5.53
C LYS A 22 7.10 10.02 6.06
N ASN A 23 8.17 10.54 6.66
CA ASN A 23 9.27 9.71 7.18
C ASN A 23 8.88 8.78 8.33
N PHE A 24 7.76 9.04 8.98
CA PHE A 24 7.23 8.19 10.05
C PHE A 24 6.28 7.09 9.56
N TRP A 25 6.01 7.03 8.25
CA TRP A 25 5.14 6.01 7.70
C TRP A 25 5.73 4.61 7.93
N ALA A 26 5.04 3.82 8.74
CA ALA A 26 5.57 2.55 9.26
C ALA A 26 5.79 1.50 8.18
N ALA A 27 5.06 1.58 7.06
CA ALA A 27 5.18 0.60 5.99
C ALA A 27 6.47 0.75 5.16
N TYR A 28 7.25 1.80 5.35
CA TYR A 28 8.63 1.80 4.84
C TYR A 28 9.45 0.66 5.44
N ASP A 29 9.26 0.38 6.73
CA ASP A 29 9.84 -0.77 7.44
C ASP A 29 11.34 -1.01 7.11
N VAL A 30 12.12 0.05 7.12
CA VAL A 30 13.56 0.00 6.84
C VAL A 30 14.30 -0.58 8.06
N PRO A 31 15.23 -1.52 7.91
CA PRO A 31 15.84 -2.02 6.65
C PRO A 31 15.22 -3.31 6.11
N ARG A 32 14.08 -3.77 6.62
CA ARG A 32 13.44 -5.02 6.14
C ARG A 32 12.97 -4.89 4.70
N HIS A 33 12.33 -3.77 4.34
CA HIS A 33 11.95 -3.45 2.98
C HIS A 33 13.04 -2.61 2.32
N LEU A 34 13.74 -3.18 1.35
CA LEU A 34 14.77 -2.48 0.57
C LEU A 34 14.19 -1.73 -0.63
N TYR A 35 13.02 -2.14 -1.10
CA TYR A 35 12.32 -1.55 -2.23
C TYR A 35 10.92 -1.13 -1.84
N HIS A 36 10.49 0.01 -2.36
CA HIS A 36 9.15 0.54 -2.15
C HIS A 36 8.46 0.70 -3.50
N PHE A 37 7.18 0.32 -3.57
CA PHE A 37 6.43 0.26 -4.81
C PHE A 37 5.31 1.30 -4.85
N SER A 38 5.04 1.76 -6.07
CA SER A 38 3.83 2.48 -6.44
C SER A 38 3.06 1.68 -7.48
N PRO A 39 1.79 1.99 -7.76
CA PRO A 39 1.07 1.35 -8.87
C PRO A 39 1.79 1.49 -10.21
N LEU A 40 2.42 2.63 -10.45
CA LEU A 40 3.20 2.88 -11.66
C LEU A 40 4.43 1.97 -11.75
N SER A 41 5.21 1.86 -10.66
CA SER A 41 6.40 0.99 -10.65
C SER A 41 6.04 -0.49 -10.76
N MET A 42 4.91 -0.92 -10.16
CA MET A 42 4.41 -2.28 -10.30
C MET A 42 3.96 -2.58 -11.74
N HIS A 43 3.31 -1.61 -12.39
CA HIS A 43 2.93 -1.75 -13.80
C HIS A 43 4.18 -1.89 -14.70
N TYR A 44 5.18 -1.04 -14.49
CA TYR A 44 6.45 -1.11 -15.21
C TYR A 44 7.15 -2.46 -15.00
N LEU A 45 7.23 -2.93 -13.75
CA LEU A 45 7.86 -4.21 -13.41
C LEU A 45 7.13 -5.39 -14.08
N ALA A 46 5.80 -5.42 -14.01
CA ALA A 46 4.99 -6.45 -14.66
C ALA A 46 5.26 -6.48 -16.19
N LYS A 47 5.17 -5.30 -16.83
CA LYS A 47 5.41 -5.17 -18.27
C LYS A 47 6.82 -5.62 -18.68
N LYS A 48 7.85 -5.25 -17.90
CA LYS A 48 9.24 -5.67 -18.15
C LYS A 48 9.39 -7.20 -18.19
N HIS A 49 8.58 -7.91 -17.40
CA HIS A 49 8.58 -9.37 -17.34
C HIS A 49 7.51 -10.04 -18.23
N LYS A 50 6.96 -9.31 -19.22
CA LYS A 50 5.91 -9.78 -20.12
C LYS A 50 4.67 -10.28 -19.37
N MET A 51 4.32 -9.54 -18.33
CA MET A 51 3.15 -9.80 -17.49
C MET A 51 2.23 -8.57 -17.48
N SER A 52 0.95 -8.79 -17.22
CA SER A 52 -0.05 -7.73 -17.11
C SER A 52 -0.77 -7.79 -15.76
N ILE A 53 -1.02 -6.62 -15.17
CA ILE A 53 -1.87 -6.49 -13.99
C ILE A 53 -3.32 -6.58 -14.47
N VAL A 54 -4.05 -7.59 -14.00
CA VAL A 54 -5.47 -7.80 -14.34
C VAL A 54 -6.41 -7.20 -13.32
N GLN A 55 -5.99 -7.14 -12.06
CA GLN A 55 -6.79 -6.59 -10.98
C GLN A 55 -5.91 -5.96 -9.90
N LYS A 56 -6.44 -4.91 -9.26
CA LYS A 56 -5.86 -4.24 -8.09
C LYS A 56 -6.92 -4.14 -7.01
N LEU A 57 -6.61 -4.61 -5.81
CA LEU A 57 -7.51 -4.59 -4.66
C LEU A 57 -6.80 -3.91 -3.48
N PRO A 58 -7.40 -2.89 -2.85
CA PRO A 58 -6.82 -2.28 -1.66
C PRO A 58 -6.95 -3.22 -0.46
N MET A 59 -5.95 -3.18 0.42
CA MET A 59 -5.98 -3.87 1.71
C MET A 59 -6.53 -2.92 2.78
N TRP A 60 -7.82 -3.06 3.10
CA TRP A 60 -8.57 -2.14 3.96
C TRP A 60 -8.03 -2.01 5.38
N PHE A 61 -7.58 -3.11 5.98
CA PHE A 61 -7.07 -3.12 7.36
C PHE A 61 -5.67 -2.53 7.49
N ASP A 62 -4.86 -2.60 6.44
CA ASP A 62 -3.49 -2.11 6.46
C ASP A 62 -3.41 -0.62 6.75
N SER A 63 -4.32 0.18 6.23
CA SER A 63 -4.34 1.63 6.47
C SER A 63 -4.43 1.97 7.96
N PHE A 64 -5.26 1.23 8.72
CA PHE A 64 -5.38 1.41 10.19
C PHE A 64 -4.14 0.91 10.91
N TYR A 65 -3.69 -0.29 10.59
CA TYR A 65 -2.53 -0.90 11.24
C TYR A 65 -1.26 -0.07 11.03
N VAL A 66 -0.99 0.31 9.79
CA VAL A 66 0.17 1.14 9.43
C VAL A 66 0.07 2.53 10.06
N SER A 67 -1.11 3.14 10.10
CA SER A 67 -1.32 4.43 10.75
C SER A 67 -1.06 4.36 12.26
N LEU A 68 -1.54 3.31 12.93
CA LEU A 68 -1.27 3.08 14.36
C LEU A 68 0.23 2.92 14.65
N LEU A 69 0.94 2.14 13.84
CA LEU A 69 2.38 1.98 13.98
C LEU A 69 3.14 3.29 13.70
N SER A 70 2.69 4.06 12.72
CA SER A 70 3.29 5.37 12.39
C SER A 70 3.15 6.35 13.55
N GLU A 71 1.98 6.38 14.21
CA GLU A 71 1.78 7.19 15.43
C GLU A 71 2.62 6.71 16.60
N LYS A 72 2.82 5.39 16.73
CA LYS A 72 3.73 4.83 17.73
C LYS A 72 5.16 5.29 17.52
N TYR A 73 5.63 5.37 16.28
CA TYR A 73 6.95 5.92 15.97
C TYR A 73 7.06 7.41 16.29
N LYS A 74 5.96 8.16 16.16
CA LYS A 74 5.87 9.58 16.57
C LYS A 74 5.72 9.77 18.08
N GLN A 75 5.52 8.69 18.85
CA GLN A 75 5.28 8.73 20.29
C GLN A 75 4.09 9.62 20.69
N SER A 76 3.04 9.62 19.89
CA SER A 76 1.91 10.57 20.01
C SER A 76 0.87 10.17 21.06
N GLY A 77 1.04 9.08 21.78
CA GLY A 77 0.13 8.64 22.84
C GLY A 77 -1.31 8.40 22.37
N MET A 78 -2.28 8.66 23.25
CA MET A 78 -3.70 8.41 23.00
C MET A 78 -4.27 9.29 21.86
N ILE A 79 -3.84 10.53 21.75
CA ILE A 79 -4.24 11.45 20.68
C ILE A 79 -3.78 10.89 19.32
N GLY A 80 -2.60 10.28 19.27
CA GLY A 80 -2.08 9.61 18.09
C GLY A 80 -2.96 8.43 17.66
N MET A 81 -3.48 7.65 18.60
CA MET A 81 -4.40 6.54 18.29
C MET A 81 -5.67 7.03 17.62
N MET A 82 -6.28 8.11 18.13
CA MET A 82 -7.45 8.72 17.49
C MET A 82 -7.13 9.24 16.09
N ARG A 83 -6.01 9.92 15.93
CA ARG A 83 -5.55 10.42 14.62
C ARG A 83 -5.29 9.28 13.64
N ALA A 84 -4.68 8.19 14.08
CA ALA A 84 -4.45 6.99 13.25
C ALA A 84 -5.78 6.41 12.72
N PHE A 85 -6.80 6.36 13.56
CA PHE A 85 -8.13 5.92 13.14
C PHE A 85 -8.70 6.80 12.02
N PHE A 86 -8.67 8.13 12.20
CA PHE A 86 -9.17 9.06 11.18
C PHE A 86 -8.36 9.00 9.89
N VAL A 87 -7.03 8.94 9.97
CA VAL A 87 -6.16 8.80 8.80
C VAL A 87 -6.46 7.49 8.07
N GLY A 88 -6.65 6.38 8.79
CA GLY A 88 -7.04 5.10 8.21
C GLY A 88 -8.39 5.17 7.50
N CYS A 89 -9.40 5.80 8.10
CA CYS A 89 -10.71 6.02 7.49
C CYS A 89 -10.60 6.85 6.19
N ILE A 90 -9.89 7.96 6.22
CA ILE A 90 -9.71 8.83 5.05
C ILE A 90 -8.96 8.09 3.94
N SER A 91 -7.89 7.37 4.29
CA SER A 91 -7.13 6.57 3.33
C SER A 91 -8.02 5.54 2.64
N ASN A 92 -8.87 4.83 3.39
CA ASN A 92 -9.80 3.86 2.84
C ASN A 92 -10.89 4.49 1.98
N LEU A 93 -11.45 5.64 2.37
CA LEU A 93 -12.44 6.36 1.56
C LEU A 93 -11.86 6.81 0.20
N ILE A 94 -10.60 7.24 0.21
CA ILE A 94 -9.89 7.59 -1.04
C ILE A 94 -9.67 6.33 -1.89
N ALA A 95 -9.26 5.22 -1.26
CA ALA A 95 -9.04 3.95 -1.95
C ALA A 95 -10.32 3.34 -2.55
N LEU A 96 -11.50 3.60 -1.94
CA LEU A 96 -12.80 3.21 -2.52
C LEU A 96 -13.05 3.86 -3.89
N ARG A 97 -12.60 5.10 -4.07
CA ARG A 97 -12.74 5.81 -5.34
C ARG A 97 -11.63 5.47 -6.33
N ASN A 98 -10.44 5.18 -5.81
CA ASN A 98 -9.28 4.84 -6.61
C ASN A 98 -8.37 3.86 -5.84
N ALA A 99 -8.37 2.59 -6.25
CA ALA A 99 -7.57 1.52 -5.64
C ALA A 99 -6.06 1.83 -5.66
N ASP A 100 -5.57 2.64 -6.60
CA ASP A 100 -4.17 3.07 -6.69
C ASP A 100 -3.72 3.97 -5.52
N ARG A 101 -4.66 4.42 -4.70
CA ARG A 101 -4.41 5.24 -3.52
C ARG A 101 -4.50 4.46 -2.21
N GLY A 102 -4.75 3.16 -2.27
CA GLY A 102 -4.77 2.30 -1.09
C GLY A 102 -3.41 2.25 -0.39
N SER A 103 -3.42 2.08 0.94
CA SER A 103 -2.20 1.99 1.78
C SER A 103 -1.31 0.82 1.37
N SER A 104 -1.92 -0.35 1.18
CA SER A 104 -1.31 -1.51 0.54
C SER A 104 -2.24 -2.02 -0.55
N ILE A 105 -1.68 -2.56 -1.61
CA ILE A 105 -2.43 -3.02 -2.78
C ILE A 105 -2.08 -4.46 -3.08
N ILE A 106 -3.11 -5.27 -3.31
CA ILE A 106 -2.99 -6.62 -3.85
C ILE A 106 -3.10 -6.52 -5.37
N TYR A 107 -2.08 -7.00 -6.06
CA TYR A 107 -2.04 -7.09 -7.51
C TYR A 107 -2.26 -8.52 -7.95
N GLU A 108 -3.26 -8.75 -8.79
CA GLU A 108 -3.38 -9.98 -9.55
C GLU A 108 -2.73 -9.77 -10.91
N ILE A 109 -1.76 -10.61 -11.24
CA ILE A 109 -0.91 -10.47 -12.42
C ILE A 109 -0.96 -11.78 -13.21
N LYS A 110 -1.06 -11.66 -14.53
CA LYS A 110 -1.02 -12.80 -15.48
C LYS A 110 0.08 -12.62 -16.51
N LYS A 111 0.55 -13.72 -17.07
CA LYS A 111 1.43 -13.68 -18.21
C LYS A 111 0.70 -13.07 -19.40
N MET A 112 1.39 -12.22 -20.15
CA MET A 112 0.90 -11.76 -21.47
C MET A 112 1.11 -12.88 -22.48
N ASP A 113 0.08 -13.13 -23.27
CA ASP A 113 0.16 -14.08 -24.39
C ASP A 113 1.03 -13.56 -25.51
#